data_6d34c131043959f9f03090aec26f82c9
#
_entry.id   6d34c131043959f9f03090aec26f82c9
#
_cell.length_a   1.000
_cell.length_b   1.000
_cell.length_c   1.000
_cell.angle_alpha   90.00
_cell.angle_beta   90.00
_cell.angle_gamma   90.00
#
_symmetry.space_group_name_H-M   'P 1'
#
loop_
_entity.id
_entity.type
_entity.pdbx_description
1 polymer ?
#
loop_
_entity_poly.entity_id
_entity_poly.type
_entity_poly.pdbx_seq_one_letter_code
_entity_poly.pdbx_strand_id
1 'polypeptide(L)'
;SLKPMDEVVALDPAAHTVTVNAGMTYGQLCPYLHSKGFAVHNLASLPHISIAGACSTATHGSGEKNGNLATAVSALEIVTAAGDIVKLSRQQDGQAFRGAVVGLGAVGAVTKVTLDIQPTFIMRQYVYENLPLAAVKDHFDAIEASAYSVSLFTDWQNQRFSEVWIKSRDGAGQAFDAIPEFFGATLAAKNLHPIAELSAENCTEQMGVPGPWFERLPHFRMGFTPSAGKELQSEYFVPRQHAVEAILAVERLRDQVTPHLLITEIRAIARDDLWLSPCYEQACVTIHFTWKQDWPAVRSLLPVIEKELAPFKARPHWGKLFTTPPGELKSVYTKLPDFIQLCKKYDPQGKFRNEFLSTNIFN
;
A
#
# COMPACT_ATOMS: atom_id res chain seq x y z
N SER A 1 10.97 17.53 12.63
CA SER A 1 11.19 16.22 11.98
C SER A 1 11.40 15.15 13.02
N LEU A 2 10.79 13.98 12.86
CA LEU A 2 10.97 12.82 13.74
C LEU A 2 12.11 11.90 13.29
N LYS A 3 12.81 12.22 12.21
CA LYS A 3 13.92 11.40 11.68
C LYS A 3 14.97 10.96 12.72
N PRO A 4 15.35 11.78 13.72
CA PRO A 4 16.28 11.35 14.75
C PRO A 4 15.72 10.32 15.75
N MET A 5 14.39 10.09 15.72
CA MET A 5 13.72 9.11 16.56
C MET A 5 13.56 7.81 15.77
N ASP A 6 14.65 7.06 15.57
CA ASP A 6 14.74 5.90 14.68
C ASP A 6 15.23 4.63 15.39
N GLU A 7 14.93 4.49 16.67
CA GLU A 7 15.36 3.36 17.49
C GLU A 7 14.24 2.33 17.69
N VAL A 8 14.63 1.07 17.84
CA VAL A 8 13.79 0.03 18.44
C VAL A 8 13.72 0.25 19.93
N VAL A 9 12.52 0.53 20.44
CA VAL A 9 12.27 0.80 21.86
C VAL A 9 12.17 -0.51 22.65
N ALA A 10 11.45 -1.49 22.10
CA ALA A 10 11.26 -2.80 22.74
C ALA A 10 10.93 -3.87 21.69
N LEU A 11 11.43 -5.07 21.91
CA LEU A 11 11.00 -6.29 21.21
C LEU A 11 10.46 -7.25 22.27
N ASP A 12 9.21 -7.67 22.13
CA ASP A 12 8.59 -8.68 22.98
C ASP A 12 8.30 -9.96 22.17
N PRO A 13 9.18 -10.96 22.24
CA PRO A 13 9.00 -12.22 21.54
C PRO A 13 7.78 -13.03 22.01
N ALA A 14 7.38 -12.89 23.28
CA ALA A 14 6.27 -13.63 23.86
C ALA A 14 4.92 -13.06 23.40
N ALA A 15 4.82 -11.72 23.35
CA ALA A 15 3.65 -11.03 22.82
C ALA A 15 3.65 -10.93 21.29
N HIS A 16 4.72 -11.32 20.63
CA HIS A 16 4.92 -11.15 19.19
C HIS A 16 4.74 -9.68 18.75
N THR A 17 5.38 -8.74 19.45
CA THR A 17 5.31 -7.33 19.12
C THR A 17 6.69 -6.65 19.12
N VAL A 18 6.79 -5.58 18.34
CA VAL A 18 7.93 -4.66 18.38
C VAL A 18 7.43 -3.22 18.52
N THR A 19 8.01 -2.46 19.45
CA THR A 19 7.75 -1.02 19.59
C THR A 19 8.93 -0.24 19.05
N VAL A 20 8.64 0.71 18.17
CA VAL A 20 9.64 1.56 17.52
C VAL A 20 9.29 3.04 17.68
N ASN A 21 10.30 3.89 17.65
CA ASN A 21 10.10 5.33 17.52
C ASN A 21 9.58 5.69 16.12
N ALA A 22 8.77 6.73 16.03
CA ALA A 22 8.00 7.08 14.84
C ALA A 22 8.83 7.51 13.61
N GLY A 23 10.09 7.87 13.79
CA GLY A 23 11.02 8.21 12.70
C GLY A 23 11.63 6.98 12.00
N MET A 24 11.52 5.80 12.61
CA MET A 24 12.08 4.57 12.05
C MET A 24 11.46 4.20 10.70
N THR A 25 12.28 3.76 9.76
CA THR A 25 11.83 3.25 8.47
C THR A 25 11.68 1.73 8.48
N TYR A 26 10.86 1.19 7.57
CA TYR A 26 10.77 -0.26 7.39
C TYR A 26 12.13 -0.87 7.05
N GLY A 27 12.91 -0.16 6.27
CA GLY A 27 14.22 -0.63 5.89
C GLY A 27 15.24 -0.72 7.01
N GLN A 28 15.13 0.09 8.04
CA GLN A 28 15.93 -0.05 9.26
C GLN A 28 15.39 -1.19 10.15
N LEU A 29 14.07 -1.30 10.28
CA LEU A 29 13.44 -2.30 11.14
C LEU A 29 13.58 -3.73 10.61
N CYS A 30 13.40 -3.94 9.30
CA CYS A 30 13.26 -5.30 8.74
C CYS A 30 14.50 -6.18 8.90
N PRO A 31 15.75 -5.70 8.62
CA PRO A 31 16.97 -6.48 8.90
C PRO A 31 17.12 -6.81 10.38
N TYR A 32 16.78 -5.87 11.26
CA TYR A 32 16.79 -6.10 12.70
C TYR A 32 15.83 -7.23 13.09
N LEU A 33 14.57 -7.17 12.66
CA LEU A 33 13.59 -8.21 12.95
C LEU A 33 14.04 -9.58 12.43
N HIS A 34 14.54 -9.62 11.19
CA HIS A 34 15.02 -10.86 10.59
C HIS A 34 16.15 -11.49 11.41
N SER A 35 17.12 -10.67 11.88
CA SER A 35 18.22 -11.13 12.74
C SER A 35 17.76 -11.68 14.09
N LYS A 36 16.55 -11.30 14.53
CA LYS A 36 15.90 -11.78 15.76
C LYS A 36 14.93 -12.94 15.53
N GLY A 37 14.80 -13.41 14.29
CA GLY A 37 13.88 -14.50 13.92
C GLY A 37 12.44 -14.06 13.66
N PHE A 38 12.19 -12.76 13.41
CA PHE A 38 10.86 -12.19 13.21
C PHE A 38 10.71 -11.49 11.86
N ALA A 39 9.44 -11.19 11.51
CA ALA A 39 9.03 -10.50 10.30
C ALA A 39 7.75 -9.69 10.56
N VAL A 40 7.49 -8.64 9.75
CA VAL A 40 6.15 -8.10 9.57
C VAL A 40 5.41 -8.89 8.47
N HIS A 41 4.09 -8.75 8.40
CA HIS A 41 3.27 -9.52 7.46
C HIS A 41 3.48 -9.09 6.00
N ASN A 42 3.70 -7.81 5.73
CA ASN A 42 3.84 -7.29 4.37
C ASN A 42 4.71 -6.02 4.35
N LEU A 43 5.11 -5.60 3.14
CA LEU A 43 5.86 -4.36 2.89
C LEU A 43 5.35 -3.66 1.64
N ALA A 44 5.51 -2.35 1.60
CA ALA A 44 5.31 -1.55 0.40
C ALA A 44 6.43 -1.80 -0.63
N SER A 45 6.22 -1.32 -1.84
CA SER A 45 7.20 -1.42 -2.95
C SER A 45 8.55 -0.77 -2.62
N LEU A 46 8.55 0.25 -1.75
CA LEU A 46 9.71 1.04 -1.32
C LEU A 46 9.95 0.89 0.18
N PRO A 47 11.07 0.33 0.62
CA PRO A 47 11.31 0.03 2.04
C PRO A 47 11.81 1.23 2.87
N HIS A 48 12.20 2.34 2.26
CA HIS A 48 12.75 3.53 2.94
C HIS A 48 11.69 4.48 3.52
N ILE A 49 10.41 4.13 3.44
CA ILE A 49 9.31 4.91 4.04
C ILE A 49 9.28 4.74 5.56
N SER A 50 8.91 5.80 6.29
CA SER A 50 8.75 5.72 7.74
C SER A 50 7.54 4.88 8.13
N ILE A 51 7.66 4.12 9.22
CA ILE A 51 6.59 3.23 9.72
C ILE A 51 5.34 4.05 10.09
N ALA A 52 5.52 5.09 10.89
CA ALA A 52 4.40 5.93 11.31
C ALA A 52 3.71 6.63 10.12
N GLY A 53 4.49 7.13 9.15
CA GLY A 53 3.94 7.77 7.95
C GLY A 53 3.15 6.81 7.09
N ALA A 54 3.68 5.62 6.83
CA ALA A 54 3.02 4.59 6.04
C ALA A 54 1.71 4.11 6.70
N CYS A 55 1.73 3.86 8.02
CA CYS A 55 0.54 3.45 8.75
C CYS A 55 -0.52 4.57 8.77
N SER A 56 -0.11 5.83 8.93
CA SER A 56 -1.03 6.96 8.97
C SER A 56 -1.80 7.20 7.68
N THR A 57 -1.35 6.66 6.55
CA THR A 57 -1.98 6.80 5.23
C THR A 57 -2.48 5.48 4.63
N ALA A 58 -2.51 4.40 5.42
CA ALA A 58 -2.88 3.06 5.00
C ALA A 58 -2.06 2.56 3.79
N THR A 59 -0.77 2.90 3.73
CA THR A 59 0.17 2.36 2.72
C THR A 59 0.18 0.84 2.79
N HIS A 60 0.33 0.17 1.64
CA HIS A 60 0.15 -1.27 1.52
C HIS A 60 1.17 -1.92 0.58
N GLY A 61 1.28 -3.22 0.65
CA GLY A 61 1.89 -4.08 -0.35
C GLY A 61 0.83 -4.74 -1.24
N SER A 62 1.01 -6.01 -1.59
CA SER A 62 0.02 -6.80 -2.32
C SER A 62 -0.29 -8.10 -1.61
N GLY A 63 -1.42 -8.71 -1.96
CA GLY A 63 -1.87 -10.03 -1.54
C GLY A 63 -3.29 -10.01 -0.96
N GLU A 64 -4.15 -10.91 -1.47
CA GLU A 64 -5.57 -10.97 -1.09
C GLU A 64 -5.82 -11.23 0.40
N LYS A 65 -4.83 -11.82 1.10
CA LYS A 65 -4.86 -12.11 2.55
C LYS A 65 -4.04 -11.12 3.37
N ASN A 66 -3.38 -10.18 2.72
CA ASN A 66 -2.53 -9.18 3.36
C ASN A 66 -3.30 -7.86 3.48
N GLY A 67 -3.49 -7.38 4.71
CA GLY A 67 -3.98 -6.03 4.97
C GLY A 67 -2.93 -4.96 4.61
N ASN A 68 -3.34 -3.69 4.61
CA ASN A 68 -2.38 -2.59 4.54
C ASN A 68 -1.44 -2.59 5.76
N LEU A 69 -0.35 -1.84 5.72
CA LEU A 69 0.68 -1.88 6.77
C LEU A 69 0.17 -1.45 8.15
N ALA A 70 -0.87 -0.61 8.19
CA ALA A 70 -1.48 -0.15 9.43
C ALA A 70 -2.22 -1.26 10.20
N THR A 71 -2.59 -2.36 9.53
CA THR A 71 -3.26 -3.50 10.19
C THR A 71 -2.36 -4.22 11.19
N ALA A 72 -1.04 -4.10 11.04
CA ALA A 72 -0.07 -4.63 12.01
C ALA A 72 0.06 -3.76 13.26
N VAL A 73 -0.48 -2.54 13.29
CA VAL A 73 -0.37 -1.67 14.47
C VAL A 73 -1.23 -2.23 15.59
N SER A 74 -0.63 -2.47 16.76
CA SER A 74 -1.32 -2.91 17.98
C SER A 74 -1.40 -1.82 19.05
N ALA A 75 -0.48 -0.83 19.03
CA ALA A 75 -0.56 0.35 19.89
C ALA A 75 0.13 1.57 19.27
N LEU A 76 -0.29 2.74 19.71
CA LEU A 76 0.29 4.04 19.39
C LEU A 76 0.58 4.84 20.65
N GLU A 77 1.66 5.61 20.63
CA GLU A 77 1.88 6.72 21.58
C GLU A 77 1.82 8.02 20.77
N ILE A 78 0.96 8.95 21.19
CA ILE A 78 0.76 10.23 20.51
C ILE A 78 0.95 11.38 21.48
N VAL A 79 1.45 12.52 20.99
CA VAL A 79 1.42 13.80 21.69
C VAL A 79 0.25 14.61 21.18
N THR A 80 -0.68 14.96 22.07
CA THR A 80 -1.89 15.72 21.73
C THR A 80 -1.61 17.22 21.52
N ALA A 81 -2.58 17.98 21.06
CA ALA A 81 -2.47 19.44 20.92
C ALA A 81 -2.24 20.18 22.24
N ALA A 82 -2.61 19.58 23.39
CA ALA A 82 -2.33 20.10 24.72
C ALA A 82 -0.92 19.80 25.22
N GLY A 83 -0.18 18.90 24.52
CA GLY A 83 1.15 18.44 24.94
C GLY A 83 1.13 17.16 25.77
N ASP A 84 -0.04 16.59 26.02
CA ASP A 84 -0.19 15.36 26.79
C ASP A 84 0.24 14.15 25.96
N ILE A 85 0.90 13.18 26.61
CA ILE A 85 1.23 11.89 26.01
C ILE A 85 0.06 10.94 26.26
N VAL A 86 -0.53 10.45 25.17
CA VAL A 86 -1.62 9.49 25.18
C VAL A 86 -1.16 8.19 24.53
N LYS A 87 -1.46 7.05 25.18
CA LYS A 87 -1.27 5.71 24.61
C LYS A 87 -2.63 5.16 24.22
N LEU A 88 -2.71 4.64 23.01
CA LEU A 88 -3.89 3.97 22.46
C LEU A 88 -3.50 2.57 22.02
N SER A 89 -4.28 1.57 22.41
CA SER A 89 -4.03 0.17 22.01
C SER A 89 -5.28 -0.50 21.49
N ARG A 90 -5.09 -1.47 20.60
CA ARG A 90 -6.18 -2.28 20.03
C ARG A 90 -6.99 -2.96 21.13
N GLN A 91 -6.33 -3.42 22.19
CA GLN A 91 -6.93 -4.18 23.27
C GLN A 91 -7.77 -3.31 24.21
N GLN A 92 -7.33 -2.08 24.52
CA GLN A 92 -7.94 -1.24 25.55
C GLN A 92 -8.88 -0.16 25.01
N ASP A 93 -8.54 0.40 23.83
CA ASP A 93 -9.18 1.63 23.35
C ASP A 93 -10.15 1.41 22.19
N GLY A 94 -10.28 0.18 21.69
CA GLY A 94 -11.29 -0.25 20.74
C GLY A 94 -11.48 0.71 19.55
N GLN A 95 -12.61 1.41 19.51
CA GLN A 95 -12.97 2.31 18.40
C GLN A 95 -12.04 3.54 18.29
N ALA A 96 -11.62 4.12 19.43
CA ALA A 96 -10.70 5.26 19.41
C ALA A 96 -9.35 4.87 18.80
N PHE A 97 -8.85 3.67 19.12
CA PHE A 97 -7.65 3.12 18.49
C PHE A 97 -7.83 2.93 16.97
N ARG A 98 -8.94 2.30 16.55
CA ARG A 98 -9.22 2.09 15.10
C ARG A 98 -9.28 3.40 14.31
N GLY A 99 -9.77 4.47 14.94
CA GLY A 99 -9.79 5.80 14.35
C GLY A 99 -8.42 6.49 14.31
N ALA A 100 -7.54 6.19 15.29
CA ALA A 100 -6.26 6.87 15.40
C ALA A 100 -5.16 6.31 14.48
N VAL A 101 -5.22 5.03 14.10
CA VAL A 101 -4.14 4.34 13.36
C VAL A 101 -3.94 4.93 11.97
N VAL A 102 -5.00 5.02 11.15
CA VAL A 102 -4.96 5.75 9.87
C VAL A 102 -5.38 7.19 10.15
N GLY A 103 -4.55 7.88 10.93
CA GLY A 103 -4.91 9.17 11.54
C GLY A 103 -4.52 10.39 10.71
N LEU A 104 -3.86 10.24 9.55
CA LEU A 104 -3.43 11.31 8.64
C LEU A 104 -2.65 12.45 9.35
N GLY A 105 -2.11 12.20 10.55
CA GLY A 105 -1.48 13.21 11.40
C GLY A 105 -2.45 14.16 12.12
N ALA A 106 -3.77 13.95 12.00
CA ALA A 106 -4.80 14.85 12.53
C ALA A 106 -5.16 14.59 14.01
N VAL A 107 -4.84 13.41 14.54
CA VAL A 107 -5.17 13.02 15.91
C VAL A 107 -4.10 13.47 16.91
N GLY A 108 -2.88 13.68 16.44
CA GLY A 108 -1.72 14.05 17.25
C GLY A 108 -0.40 13.68 16.56
N ALA A 109 0.71 14.07 17.18
CA ALA A 109 2.03 13.66 16.70
C ALA A 109 2.35 12.25 17.23
N VAL A 110 2.39 11.27 16.35
CA VAL A 110 2.79 9.90 16.70
C VAL A 110 4.27 9.88 17.09
N THR A 111 4.59 9.39 18.28
CA THR A 111 5.96 9.28 18.79
C THR A 111 6.45 7.84 18.81
N LYS A 112 5.55 6.86 19.06
CA LYS A 112 5.88 5.43 19.00
C LYS A 112 4.78 4.65 18.31
N VAL A 113 5.18 3.58 17.63
CA VAL A 113 4.29 2.59 17.01
C VAL A 113 4.68 1.21 17.52
N THR A 114 3.70 0.45 18.00
CA THR A 114 3.87 -0.97 18.29
C THR A 114 3.23 -1.77 17.17
N LEU A 115 4.01 -2.69 16.59
CA LEU A 115 3.59 -3.56 15.49
C LEU A 115 3.51 -5.01 15.95
N ASP A 116 2.50 -5.72 15.49
CA ASP A 116 2.48 -7.18 15.53
C ASP A 116 3.55 -7.72 14.59
N ILE A 117 4.25 -8.76 15.02
CA ILE A 117 5.27 -9.46 14.26
C ILE A 117 4.97 -10.96 14.24
N GLN A 118 5.57 -11.68 13.30
CA GLN A 118 5.45 -13.11 13.14
C GLN A 118 6.83 -13.75 12.99
N PRO A 119 6.97 -15.08 13.08
CA PRO A 119 8.22 -15.75 12.77
C PRO A 119 8.74 -15.37 11.38
N THR A 120 10.06 -15.21 11.26
CA THR A 120 10.72 -14.91 9.99
C THR A 120 10.46 -16.00 8.95
N PHE A 121 10.54 -15.65 7.67
CA PHE A 121 10.30 -16.56 6.57
C PHE A 121 11.17 -16.25 5.35
N ILE A 122 11.31 -17.23 4.49
CA ILE A 122 11.99 -17.13 3.20
C ILE A 122 10.94 -16.93 2.11
N MET A 123 11.29 -16.14 1.12
CA MET A 123 10.45 -15.88 -0.07
C MET A 123 11.23 -16.06 -1.35
N ARG A 124 10.45 -16.27 -2.42
CA ARG A 124 10.92 -16.29 -3.81
C ARG A 124 10.06 -15.34 -4.63
N GLN A 125 10.64 -14.77 -5.66
CA GLN A 125 9.92 -13.93 -6.61
C GLN A 125 10.08 -14.46 -8.02
N TYR A 126 8.96 -14.52 -8.73
CA TYR A 126 8.87 -14.90 -10.15
C TYR A 126 8.20 -13.77 -10.92
N VAL A 127 8.59 -13.60 -12.17
CA VAL A 127 7.97 -12.63 -13.08
C VAL A 127 7.50 -13.37 -14.33
N TYR A 128 6.28 -13.06 -14.74
CA TYR A 128 5.70 -13.52 -16.00
C TYR A 128 5.43 -12.33 -16.91
N GLU A 129 5.60 -12.52 -18.21
CA GLU A 129 5.43 -11.48 -19.22
C GLU A 129 4.18 -11.73 -20.06
N ASN A 130 3.52 -10.64 -20.46
CA ASN A 130 2.45 -10.65 -21.47
C ASN A 130 1.19 -11.43 -21.04
N LEU A 131 0.70 -11.22 -19.82
CA LEU A 131 -0.59 -11.77 -19.40
C LEU A 131 -1.74 -11.14 -20.23
N PRO A 132 -2.52 -11.92 -20.99
CA PRO A 132 -3.62 -11.39 -21.79
C PRO A 132 -4.68 -10.69 -20.91
N LEU A 133 -5.21 -9.54 -21.34
CA LEU A 133 -6.34 -8.89 -20.66
C LEU A 133 -7.56 -9.80 -20.57
N ALA A 134 -7.78 -10.66 -21.57
CA ALA A 134 -8.82 -11.68 -21.55
C ALA A 134 -8.68 -12.64 -20.36
N ALA A 135 -7.46 -13.10 -20.06
CA ALA A 135 -7.21 -13.96 -18.91
C ALA A 135 -7.54 -13.26 -17.59
N VAL A 136 -7.24 -11.96 -17.46
CA VAL A 136 -7.61 -11.17 -16.28
C VAL A 136 -9.13 -11.05 -16.16
N LYS A 137 -9.86 -10.89 -17.26
CA LYS A 137 -11.35 -10.86 -17.25
C LYS A 137 -11.95 -12.17 -16.74
N ASP A 138 -11.39 -13.29 -17.14
CA ASP A 138 -11.97 -14.60 -16.89
C ASP A 138 -11.46 -15.27 -15.61
N HIS A 139 -10.26 -14.90 -15.15
CA HIS A 139 -9.53 -15.60 -14.06
C HIS A 139 -8.94 -14.68 -13.00
N PHE A 140 -9.39 -13.43 -12.87
CA PHE A 140 -8.81 -12.44 -11.96
C PHE A 140 -8.59 -12.97 -10.54
N ASP A 141 -9.62 -13.59 -9.95
CA ASP A 141 -9.55 -14.10 -8.59
C ASP A 141 -8.53 -15.25 -8.45
N ALA A 142 -8.45 -16.14 -9.44
CA ALA A 142 -7.47 -17.23 -9.43
C ALA A 142 -6.04 -16.71 -9.59
N ILE A 143 -5.83 -15.67 -10.40
CA ILE A 143 -4.53 -15.00 -10.58
C ILE A 143 -4.08 -14.37 -9.27
N GLU A 144 -4.92 -13.54 -8.63
CA GLU A 144 -4.60 -12.84 -7.38
C GLU A 144 -4.42 -13.78 -6.18
N ALA A 145 -5.15 -14.92 -6.17
CA ALA A 145 -5.05 -15.93 -5.12
C ALA A 145 -3.87 -16.91 -5.28
N SER A 146 -3.12 -16.84 -6.39
CA SER A 146 -2.11 -17.85 -6.74
C SER A 146 -0.90 -17.90 -5.81
N ALA A 147 -0.60 -16.82 -5.07
CA ALA A 147 0.57 -16.75 -4.21
C ALA A 147 0.36 -15.80 -3.01
N TYR A 148 1.40 -15.65 -2.19
CA TYR A 148 1.39 -14.75 -1.03
C TYR A 148 1.15 -13.28 -1.41
N SER A 149 1.74 -12.84 -2.53
CA SER A 149 1.59 -11.49 -3.06
C SER A 149 1.69 -11.54 -4.58
N VAL A 150 0.72 -10.93 -5.25
CA VAL A 150 0.67 -10.81 -6.71
C VAL A 150 0.50 -9.34 -7.08
N SER A 151 1.24 -8.87 -8.07
CA SER A 151 1.12 -7.54 -8.65
C SER A 151 1.05 -7.66 -10.17
N LEU A 152 0.07 -7.01 -10.79
CA LEU A 152 -0.09 -6.97 -12.23
C LEU A 152 0.33 -5.59 -12.74
N PHE A 153 1.23 -5.54 -13.71
CA PHE A 153 1.71 -4.29 -14.30
C PHE A 153 1.21 -4.12 -15.73
N THR A 154 0.77 -2.91 -16.09
CA THR A 154 0.31 -2.60 -17.45
C THR A 154 0.65 -1.18 -17.86
N ASP A 155 1.02 -1.04 -19.12
CA ASP A 155 1.13 0.23 -19.84
C ASP A 155 -0.18 0.58 -20.60
N TRP A 156 -1.24 -0.24 -20.42
CA TRP A 156 -2.52 -0.19 -21.11
C TRP A 156 -2.43 -0.38 -22.65
N GLN A 157 -1.34 -0.99 -23.13
CA GLN A 157 -1.15 -1.26 -24.55
C GLN A 157 -1.34 -2.75 -24.89
N ASN A 158 -1.65 -3.05 -26.13
CA ASN A 158 -1.70 -4.40 -26.70
C ASN A 158 -2.66 -5.37 -25.96
N GLN A 159 -3.67 -4.86 -25.25
CA GLN A 159 -4.65 -5.65 -24.47
C GLN A 159 -4.01 -6.72 -23.58
N ARG A 160 -2.96 -6.34 -22.88
CA ARG A 160 -2.21 -7.21 -21.96
C ARG A 160 -1.75 -6.45 -20.72
N PHE A 161 -1.42 -7.23 -19.71
CA PHE A 161 -0.53 -6.80 -18.64
C PHE A 161 0.91 -7.16 -19.05
N SER A 162 1.79 -6.18 -18.98
CA SER A 162 3.20 -6.35 -19.40
C SER A 162 3.90 -7.39 -18.52
N GLU A 163 3.65 -7.32 -17.20
CA GLU A 163 4.27 -8.22 -16.23
C GLU A 163 3.31 -8.63 -15.11
N VAL A 164 3.51 -9.84 -14.59
CA VAL A 164 2.92 -10.37 -13.36
C VAL A 164 4.05 -10.71 -12.41
N TRP A 165 4.10 -10.05 -11.27
CA TRP A 165 5.08 -10.31 -10.22
C TRP A 165 4.46 -11.18 -9.14
N ILE A 166 4.96 -12.38 -8.99
CA ILE A 166 4.46 -13.40 -8.06
C ILE A 166 5.48 -13.60 -6.95
N LYS A 167 5.09 -13.35 -5.70
CA LYS A 167 5.93 -13.53 -4.53
C LYS A 167 5.40 -14.68 -3.68
N SER A 168 6.19 -15.74 -3.60
CA SER A 168 5.87 -16.99 -2.94
C SER A 168 6.58 -17.09 -1.61
N ARG A 169 5.87 -17.52 -0.57
CA ARG A 169 6.42 -17.79 0.76
C ARG A 169 6.74 -19.30 0.86
N ASP A 170 7.98 -19.62 1.22
CA ASP A 170 8.39 -21.01 1.42
C ASP A 170 7.70 -21.61 2.66
N GLY A 171 7.25 -22.86 2.57
CA GLY A 171 6.85 -23.69 3.70
C GLY A 171 5.47 -23.45 4.34
N ALA A 172 4.63 -22.57 3.84
CA ALA A 172 3.35 -22.20 4.48
C ALA A 172 2.09 -22.65 3.72
N GLY A 173 2.17 -23.69 2.88
CA GLY A 173 1.04 -24.10 2.03
C GLY A 173 0.64 -23.06 0.96
N GLN A 174 1.48 -22.06 0.74
CA GLN A 174 1.33 -20.98 -0.24
C GLN A 174 2.56 -20.94 -1.16
N ALA A 175 3.32 -22.03 -1.25
CA ALA A 175 4.40 -22.16 -2.21
C ALA A 175 3.81 -22.15 -3.62
N PHE A 176 4.29 -21.21 -4.44
CA PHE A 176 3.97 -21.14 -5.85
C PHE A 176 4.99 -21.99 -6.62
N ASP A 177 4.50 -22.97 -7.34
CA ASP A 177 5.31 -23.78 -8.24
C ASP A 177 5.35 -23.08 -9.60
N ALA A 178 6.53 -22.52 -9.93
CA ALA A 178 6.70 -21.83 -11.19
C ALA A 178 6.57 -22.82 -12.38
N ILE A 179 5.67 -22.48 -13.28
CA ILE A 179 5.40 -23.20 -14.52
C ILE A 179 5.79 -22.31 -15.72
N PRO A 180 6.12 -22.87 -16.89
CA PRO A 180 6.53 -22.07 -18.04
C PRO A 180 5.48 -21.06 -18.52
N GLU A 181 4.22 -21.39 -18.34
CA GLU A 181 3.07 -20.53 -18.73
C GLU A 181 2.07 -20.39 -17.57
N PHE A 182 1.67 -19.15 -17.27
CA PHE A 182 0.72 -18.79 -16.21
C PHE A 182 -0.43 -17.98 -16.82
N PHE A 183 -1.60 -18.59 -17.00
CA PHE A 183 -2.78 -17.97 -17.64
C PHE A 183 -2.47 -17.29 -18.99
N GLY A 184 -1.59 -17.88 -19.79
CA GLY A 184 -1.16 -17.33 -21.09
C GLY A 184 0.04 -16.37 -21.00
N ALA A 185 0.49 -16.02 -19.80
CA ALA A 185 1.75 -15.27 -19.60
C ALA A 185 2.94 -16.22 -19.58
N THR A 186 4.09 -15.79 -20.11
CA THR A 186 5.32 -16.59 -20.21
C THR A 186 6.26 -16.24 -19.06
N LEU A 187 6.87 -17.26 -18.43
CA LEU A 187 7.87 -17.06 -17.37
C LEU A 187 9.09 -16.31 -17.93
N ALA A 188 9.47 -15.22 -17.26
CA ALA A 188 10.61 -14.41 -17.64
C ALA A 188 11.92 -15.19 -17.53
N ALA A 189 12.83 -14.99 -18.49
CA ALA A 189 14.15 -15.63 -18.53
C ALA A 189 15.27 -14.78 -17.89
N LYS A 190 14.95 -13.60 -17.39
CA LYS A 190 15.87 -12.63 -16.73
C LYS A 190 15.13 -11.77 -15.74
N ASN A 191 15.87 -11.05 -14.90
CA ASN A 191 15.28 -10.03 -14.04
C ASN A 191 14.72 -8.88 -14.89
N LEU A 192 13.52 -8.40 -14.55
CA LEU A 192 12.80 -7.34 -15.24
C LEU A 192 12.52 -6.14 -14.30
N HIS A 193 12.29 -4.99 -14.89
CA HIS A 193 11.82 -3.79 -14.23
C HIS A 193 10.38 -3.49 -14.71
N PRO A 194 9.43 -3.12 -13.85
CA PRO A 194 8.04 -2.88 -14.26
C PRO A 194 7.88 -1.86 -15.40
N ILE A 195 8.83 -0.93 -15.53
CA ILE A 195 8.95 0.00 -16.65
C ILE A 195 10.01 -0.59 -17.59
N ALA A 196 9.60 -1.05 -18.77
CA ALA A 196 10.43 -1.85 -19.67
C ALA A 196 11.74 -1.19 -20.11
N GLU A 197 11.80 0.15 -20.15
CA GLU A 197 12.98 0.91 -20.55
C GLU A 197 14.04 1.02 -19.44
N LEU A 198 13.72 0.63 -18.20
CA LEU A 198 14.63 0.77 -17.07
C LEU A 198 15.34 -0.54 -16.74
N SER A 199 16.55 -0.40 -16.18
CA SER A 199 17.34 -1.54 -15.71
C SER A 199 16.72 -2.16 -14.46
N ALA A 200 16.69 -3.50 -14.41
CA ALA A 200 16.26 -4.25 -13.23
C ALA A 200 17.31 -4.29 -12.10
N GLU A 201 18.46 -3.63 -12.24
CA GLU A 201 19.57 -3.65 -11.26
C GLU A 201 19.13 -3.32 -9.83
N ASN A 202 18.21 -2.39 -9.71
CA ASN A 202 17.68 -1.94 -8.42
C ASN A 202 16.40 -2.67 -7.97
N CYS A 203 15.90 -3.61 -8.76
CA CYS A 203 14.80 -4.47 -8.35
C CYS A 203 15.28 -5.54 -7.37
N THR A 204 14.37 -5.99 -6.52
CA THR A 204 14.62 -7.16 -5.65
C THR A 204 14.77 -8.41 -6.52
N GLU A 205 15.55 -9.38 -6.03
CA GLU A 205 15.94 -10.58 -6.79
C GLU A 205 14.72 -11.39 -7.22
N GLN A 206 14.73 -11.82 -8.48
CA GLN A 206 13.69 -12.59 -9.16
C GLN A 206 14.15 -14.02 -9.45
N MET A 207 13.60 -14.67 -10.48
CA MET A 207 14.00 -16.00 -10.98
C MET A 207 13.86 -17.12 -9.93
N GLY A 208 13.00 -16.95 -8.92
CA GLY A 208 12.79 -17.95 -7.88
C GLY A 208 13.96 -18.11 -6.89
N VAL A 209 14.92 -17.21 -6.90
CA VAL A 209 16.04 -17.22 -5.95
C VAL A 209 15.53 -16.98 -4.55
N PRO A 210 15.75 -17.92 -3.59
CA PRO A 210 15.28 -17.75 -2.22
C PRO A 210 16.01 -16.59 -1.53
N GLY A 211 15.31 -15.90 -0.64
CA GLY A 211 15.89 -14.82 0.14
C GLY A 211 15.02 -14.41 1.31
N PRO A 212 15.55 -13.56 2.21
CA PRO A 212 14.77 -13.04 3.32
C PRO A 212 13.53 -12.28 2.83
N TRP A 213 12.44 -12.39 3.58
CA TRP A 213 11.16 -11.75 3.26
C TRP A 213 11.28 -10.27 2.90
N PHE A 214 12.11 -9.51 3.61
CA PHE A 214 12.28 -8.07 3.39
C PHE A 214 13.11 -7.71 2.14
N GLU A 215 13.81 -8.68 1.56
CA GLU A 215 14.52 -8.54 0.27
C GLU A 215 13.71 -9.08 -0.92
N ARG A 216 12.47 -9.51 -0.70
CA ARG A 216 11.59 -10.05 -1.75
C ARG A 216 10.23 -9.37 -1.79
N LEU A 217 9.64 -9.00 -0.63
CA LEU A 217 8.35 -8.30 -0.58
C LEU A 217 8.38 -6.92 -1.27
N PRO A 218 9.37 -6.04 -1.04
CA PRO A 218 9.48 -4.80 -1.81
C PRO A 218 9.80 -5.09 -3.28
N HIS A 219 9.46 -4.16 -4.15
CA HIS A 219 9.88 -4.24 -5.56
C HIS A 219 11.33 -3.79 -5.74
N PHE A 220 11.78 -2.86 -4.89
CA PHE A 220 13.10 -2.25 -5.00
C PHE A 220 13.96 -2.51 -3.77
N ARG A 221 15.27 -2.59 -4.00
CA ARG A 221 16.26 -2.83 -2.95
C ARG A 221 16.38 -1.64 -2.01
N MET A 222 16.78 -1.90 -0.76
CA MET A 222 16.97 -0.88 0.28
C MET A 222 17.93 0.25 -0.08
N GLY A 223 19.01 -0.07 -0.78
CA GLY A 223 20.01 0.91 -1.16
C GLY A 223 19.59 1.82 -2.33
N PHE A 224 18.41 1.58 -2.89
CA PHE A 224 17.91 2.33 -4.03
C PHE A 224 16.84 3.33 -3.61
N THR A 225 17.08 4.61 -3.89
CA THR A 225 16.06 5.66 -3.80
C THR A 225 15.59 5.93 -5.23
N PRO A 226 14.37 5.51 -5.60
CA PRO A 226 13.88 5.72 -6.96
C PRO A 226 13.85 7.20 -7.30
N SER A 227 14.26 7.54 -8.52
CA SER A 227 14.07 8.78 -9.25
C SER A 227 14.04 10.10 -8.45
N ALA A 228 14.57 10.13 -7.25
CA ALA A 228 14.64 11.31 -6.38
C ALA A 228 13.26 11.98 -6.11
N GLY A 229 12.18 11.21 -6.12
CA GLY A 229 10.83 11.72 -5.79
C GLY A 229 10.24 12.64 -6.85
N LYS A 230 10.61 12.45 -8.10
CA LYS A 230 10.11 13.26 -9.21
C LYS A 230 8.87 12.68 -9.89
N GLU A 231 8.50 11.41 -9.67
CA GLU A 231 7.27 10.86 -10.22
C GLU A 231 6.03 11.41 -9.51
N LEU A 232 4.98 11.60 -10.30
CA LEU A 232 3.64 11.84 -9.79
C LEU A 232 2.93 10.49 -9.62
N GLN A 233 2.13 10.34 -8.58
CA GLN A 233 1.41 9.08 -8.33
C GLN A 233 -0.04 9.36 -7.93
N SER A 234 -0.95 8.53 -8.45
CA SER A 234 -2.34 8.43 -7.98
C SER A 234 -2.70 6.96 -7.79
N GLU A 235 -3.65 6.67 -6.91
CA GLU A 235 -4.11 5.31 -6.66
C GLU A 235 -5.52 5.31 -6.11
N TYR A 236 -6.32 4.34 -6.59
CA TYR A 236 -7.72 4.20 -6.23
C TYR A 236 -8.01 2.78 -5.79
N PHE A 237 -8.68 2.63 -4.66
CA PHE A 237 -9.13 1.36 -4.10
C PHE A 237 -10.56 1.10 -4.51
N VAL A 238 -10.77 0.01 -5.20
CA VAL A 238 -12.09 -0.43 -5.65
C VAL A 238 -12.47 -1.69 -4.87
N PRO A 239 -13.73 -1.87 -4.42
CA PRO A 239 -14.16 -3.14 -3.83
C PRO A 239 -13.84 -4.30 -4.77
N ARG A 240 -13.25 -5.39 -4.23
CA ARG A 240 -12.76 -6.53 -5.03
C ARG A 240 -13.79 -7.09 -6.01
N GLN A 241 -15.05 -7.11 -5.62
CA GLN A 241 -16.14 -7.61 -6.47
C GLN A 241 -16.33 -6.81 -7.77
N HIS A 242 -15.78 -5.60 -7.86
CA HIS A 242 -15.83 -4.72 -9.03
C HIS A 242 -14.46 -4.55 -9.71
N ALA A 243 -13.49 -5.39 -9.34
CA ALA A 243 -12.11 -5.24 -9.83
C ALA A 243 -12.03 -5.26 -11.36
N VAL A 244 -12.60 -6.28 -11.99
CA VAL A 244 -12.54 -6.46 -13.44
C VAL A 244 -13.25 -5.33 -14.17
N GLU A 245 -14.46 -4.94 -13.74
CA GLU A 245 -15.20 -3.84 -14.35
C GLU A 245 -14.46 -2.51 -14.24
N ALA A 246 -13.81 -2.26 -13.10
CA ALA A 246 -13.01 -1.05 -12.88
C ALA A 246 -11.74 -1.04 -13.74
N ILE A 247 -11.03 -2.18 -13.85
CA ILE A 247 -9.88 -2.33 -14.73
C ILE A 247 -10.30 -2.04 -16.19
N LEU A 248 -11.42 -2.59 -16.64
CA LEU A 248 -11.93 -2.36 -17.99
C LEU A 248 -12.44 -0.92 -18.18
N ALA A 249 -12.90 -0.25 -17.13
CA ALA A 249 -13.27 1.16 -17.19
C ALA A 249 -12.04 2.04 -17.46
N VAL A 250 -10.93 1.76 -16.77
CA VAL A 250 -9.66 2.47 -17.01
C VAL A 250 -9.05 2.10 -18.37
N GLU A 251 -9.14 0.83 -18.78
CA GLU A 251 -8.64 0.38 -20.10
C GLU A 251 -9.29 1.16 -21.25
N ARG A 252 -10.58 1.52 -21.14
CA ARG A 252 -11.25 2.40 -22.14
C ARG A 252 -10.65 3.80 -22.25
N LEU A 253 -9.96 4.25 -21.22
CA LEU A 253 -9.24 5.53 -21.20
C LEU A 253 -7.79 5.44 -21.69
N ARG A 254 -7.32 4.28 -22.16
CA ARG A 254 -5.91 4.03 -22.49
C ARG A 254 -5.30 5.09 -23.41
N ASP A 255 -6.03 5.55 -24.42
CA ASP A 255 -5.53 6.54 -25.39
C ASP A 255 -5.27 7.91 -24.75
N GLN A 256 -5.94 8.22 -23.63
CA GLN A 256 -5.72 9.43 -22.83
C GLN A 256 -4.65 9.21 -21.74
N VAL A 257 -4.60 8.03 -21.15
CA VAL A 257 -3.74 7.68 -20.00
C VAL A 257 -2.30 7.39 -20.46
N THR A 258 -2.13 6.53 -21.45
CA THR A 258 -0.82 6.02 -21.90
C THR A 258 0.20 7.11 -22.23
N PRO A 259 -0.12 8.24 -22.91
CA PRO A 259 0.86 9.27 -23.20
C PRO A 259 1.56 9.87 -21.97
N HIS A 260 0.90 9.89 -20.83
CA HIS A 260 1.35 10.51 -19.59
C HIS A 260 1.79 9.49 -18.53
N LEU A 261 1.60 8.19 -18.80
CA LEU A 261 1.87 7.09 -17.89
C LEU A 261 3.33 6.61 -17.99
N LEU A 262 3.91 6.22 -16.86
CA LEU A 262 5.09 5.36 -16.81
C LEU A 262 4.64 3.90 -16.67
N ILE A 263 3.81 3.60 -15.66
CA ILE A 263 3.26 2.26 -15.43
C ILE A 263 2.02 2.32 -14.54
N THR A 264 1.11 1.38 -14.71
CA THR A 264 0.02 1.07 -13.77
C THR A 264 0.31 -0.25 -13.07
N GLU A 265 0.03 -0.32 -11.75
CA GLU A 265 0.12 -1.54 -10.96
C GLU A 265 -1.26 -1.85 -10.36
N ILE A 266 -1.72 -3.10 -10.51
CA ILE A 266 -2.93 -3.63 -9.89
C ILE A 266 -2.54 -4.57 -8.76
N ARG A 267 -3.17 -4.41 -7.58
CA ARG A 267 -2.90 -5.21 -6.38
C ARG A 267 -4.15 -5.51 -5.60
N ALA A 268 -4.27 -6.73 -5.08
CA ALA A 268 -5.31 -7.07 -4.10
C ALA A 268 -4.85 -6.78 -2.67
N ILE A 269 -5.77 -6.30 -1.83
CA ILE A 269 -5.54 -6.01 -0.41
C ILE A 269 -6.73 -6.53 0.40
N ALA A 270 -6.43 -7.19 1.54
CA ALA A 270 -7.45 -7.68 2.47
C ALA A 270 -8.24 -6.53 3.12
N ARG A 271 -9.48 -6.86 3.54
CA ARG A 271 -10.32 -5.98 4.34
C ARG A 271 -9.70 -5.71 5.71
N ASP A 272 -10.04 -4.57 6.29
CA ASP A 272 -9.70 -4.21 7.67
C ASP A 272 -10.84 -3.48 8.38
N ASP A 273 -10.60 -3.02 9.63
CA ASP A 273 -11.56 -2.30 10.46
C ASP A 273 -11.07 -0.90 10.91
N LEU A 274 -10.04 -0.37 10.24
CA LEU A 274 -9.46 0.95 10.53
C LEU A 274 -10.26 2.04 9.82
N TRP A 275 -10.76 3.03 10.54
CA TRP A 275 -11.80 3.96 10.08
C TRP A 275 -11.53 4.68 8.77
N LEU A 276 -10.32 5.20 8.56
CA LEU A 276 -9.95 5.88 7.33
C LEU A 276 -9.13 5.01 6.36
N SER A 277 -9.06 3.70 6.63
CA SER A 277 -8.49 2.79 5.65
C SER A 277 -9.36 2.75 4.40
N PRO A 278 -8.78 2.81 3.19
CA PRO A 278 -9.53 2.54 1.97
C PRO A 278 -10.14 1.13 1.92
N CYS A 279 -9.58 0.19 2.69
CA CYS A 279 -10.07 -1.19 2.83
C CYS A 279 -11.02 -1.40 4.01
N TYR A 280 -11.51 -0.30 4.65
CA TYR A 280 -12.45 -0.39 5.76
C TYR A 280 -13.69 -1.20 5.38
N GLU A 281 -13.91 -2.33 6.10
CA GLU A 281 -15.00 -3.28 5.94
C GLU A 281 -15.14 -3.93 4.54
N GLN A 282 -14.15 -3.77 3.66
CA GLN A 282 -14.18 -4.37 2.32
C GLN A 282 -12.77 -4.76 1.86
N ALA A 283 -12.62 -5.94 1.24
CA ALA A 283 -11.43 -6.27 0.47
C ALA A 283 -11.40 -5.42 -0.80
N CYS A 284 -10.22 -4.94 -1.18
CA CYS A 284 -10.06 -4.04 -2.31
C CYS A 284 -9.06 -4.58 -3.34
N VAL A 285 -9.19 -4.03 -4.54
CA VAL A 285 -8.15 -4.02 -5.56
C VAL A 285 -7.75 -2.58 -5.80
N THR A 286 -6.45 -2.30 -5.87
CA THR A 286 -5.96 -0.97 -6.21
C THR A 286 -5.60 -0.87 -7.67
N ILE A 287 -5.83 0.30 -8.23
CA ILE A 287 -5.34 0.73 -9.54
C ILE A 287 -4.39 1.90 -9.28
N HIS A 288 -3.10 1.62 -9.31
CA HIS A 288 -2.04 2.57 -9.04
C HIS A 288 -1.42 3.05 -10.34
N PHE A 289 -1.25 4.35 -10.48
CA PHE A 289 -0.63 5.00 -11.62
C PHE A 289 0.66 5.69 -11.17
N THR A 290 1.76 5.37 -11.83
CA THR A 290 3.00 6.15 -11.79
C THR A 290 3.07 6.99 -13.07
N TRP A 291 3.01 8.31 -12.92
CA TRP A 291 2.92 9.26 -14.00
C TRP A 291 4.28 9.87 -14.36
N LYS A 292 4.43 10.27 -15.61
CA LYS A 292 5.49 11.20 -16.02
C LYS A 292 5.33 12.54 -15.30
N GLN A 293 6.40 13.31 -15.20
CA GLN A 293 6.40 14.65 -14.58
C GLN A 293 5.68 15.71 -15.43
N ASP A 294 4.41 15.50 -15.69
CA ASP A 294 3.55 16.44 -16.41
C ASP A 294 2.31 16.76 -15.56
N TRP A 295 2.52 17.54 -14.52
CA TRP A 295 1.42 17.87 -13.60
C TRP A 295 0.20 18.49 -14.28
N PRO A 296 0.31 19.45 -15.25
CA PRO A 296 -0.86 19.97 -15.94
C PRO A 296 -1.72 18.89 -16.62
N ALA A 297 -1.08 17.96 -17.31
CA ALA A 297 -1.78 16.86 -17.98
C ALA A 297 -2.37 15.87 -16.96
N VAL A 298 -1.58 15.42 -15.98
CA VAL A 298 -2.05 14.51 -14.93
C VAL A 298 -3.23 15.10 -14.18
N ARG A 299 -3.15 16.38 -13.77
CA ARG A 299 -4.24 17.08 -13.08
C ARG A 299 -5.55 17.08 -13.90
N SER A 300 -5.45 17.14 -15.23
CA SER A 300 -6.62 17.09 -16.11
C SER A 300 -7.19 15.68 -16.26
N LEU A 301 -6.35 14.64 -16.12
CA LEU A 301 -6.75 13.24 -16.25
C LEU A 301 -7.40 12.69 -14.97
N LEU A 302 -6.96 13.12 -13.79
CA LEU A 302 -7.47 12.61 -12.52
C LEU A 302 -9.00 12.64 -12.45
N PRO A 303 -9.70 13.78 -12.73
CA PRO A 303 -11.17 13.80 -12.69
C PRO A 303 -11.84 12.88 -13.73
N VAL A 304 -11.17 12.60 -14.85
CA VAL A 304 -11.69 11.69 -15.87
C VAL A 304 -11.64 10.25 -15.35
N ILE A 305 -10.53 9.84 -14.77
CA ILE A 305 -10.36 8.51 -14.15
C ILE A 305 -11.32 8.36 -12.97
N GLU A 306 -11.40 9.35 -12.09
CA GLU A 306 -12.26 9.36 -10.92
C GLU A 306 -13.73 9.23 -11.30
N LYS A 307 -14.16 9.90 -12.36
CA LYS A 307 -15.53 9.77 -12.91
C LYS A 307 -15.84 8.34 -13.39
N GLU A 308 -14.90 7.70 -14.09
CA GLU A 308 -15.07 6.31 -14.53
C GLU A 308 -15.07 5.31 -13.35
N LEU A 309 -14.36 5.63 -12.27
CA LEU A 309 -14.29 4.79 -11.07
C LEU A 309 -15.40 5.08 -10.05
N ALA A 310 -16.11 6.21 -10.16
CA ALA A 310 -17.17 6.61 -9.22
C ALA A 310 -18.31 5.58 -9.08
N PRO A 311 -18.78 4.89 -10.16
CA PRO A 311 -19.81 3.85 -10.04
C PRO A 311 -19.41 2.70 -9.09
N PHE A 312 -18.12 2.45 -8.94
CA PHE A 312 -17.57 1.41 -8.08
C PHE A 312 -17.27 1.90 -6.66
N LYS A 313 -17.61 3.15 -6.32
CA LYS A 313 -17.32 3.78 -5.01
C LYS A 313 -15.83 3.72 -4.65
N ALA A 314 -14.98 4.01 -5.63
CA ALA A 314 -13.54 4.02 -5.46
C ALA A 314 -13.11 5.01 -4.37
N ARG A 315 -12.12 4.62 -3.57
CA ARG A 315 -11.52 5.44 -2.51
C ARG A 315 -10.09 5.81 -2.92
N PRO A 316 -9.74 7.10 -2.97
CA PRO A 316 -8.35 7.49 -3.29
C PRO A 316 -7.40 7.16 -2.14
N HIS A 317 -6.13 6.90 -2.46
CA HIS A 317 -5.07 6.73 -1.47
C HIS A 317 -4.69 8.08 -0.86
N TRP A 318 -4.76 8.20 0.48
CA TRP A 318 -4.53 9.44 1.20
C TRP A 318 -3.16 10.10 0.99
N GLY A 319 -2.14 9.32 0.70
CA GLY A 319 -0.77 9.80 0.47
C GLY A 319 -0.42 10.07 -0.99
N LYS A 320 -1.40 10.08 -1.90
CA LYS A 320 -1.19 10.25 -3.35
C LYS A 320 -2.09 11.35 -3.91
N LEU A 321 -1.95 11.63 -5.21
CA LEU A 321 -2.72 12.67 -5.90
C LEU A 321 -4.14 12.17 -6.18
N PHE A 322 -5.11 13.02 -5.92
CA PHE A 322 -6.51 12.85 -6.32
C PHE A 322 -7.21 14.22 -6.41
N THR A 323 -8.34 14.26 -7.09
CA THR A 323 -9.19 15.45 -7.24
C THR A 323 -10.61 15.23 -6.72
N THR A 324 -10.90 14.04 -6.19
CA THR A 324 -12.20 13.65 -5.63
C THR A 324 -12.71 14.70 -4.64
N PRO A 325 -13.89 15.29 -4.87
CA PRO A 325 -14.41 16.36 -4.03
C PRO A 325 -14.69 15.90 -2.59
N PRO A 326 -14.59 16.77 -1.57
CA PRO A 326 -14.84 16.42 -0.16
C PRO A 326 -16.21 15.78 0.09
N GLY A 327 -17.24 16.19 -0.65
CA GLY A 327 -18.59 15.59 -0.57
C GLY A 327 -18.61 14.11 -0.99
N GLU A 328 -17.86 13.76 -2.03
CA GLU A 328 -17.72 12.38 -2.48
C GLU A 328 -16.88 11.55 -1.50
N LEU A 329 -15.76 12.11 -0.98
CA LEU A 329 -14.98 11.46 0.07
C LEU A 329 -15.85 11.10 1.27
N LYS A 330 -16.71 12.01 1.74
CA LYS A 330 -17.67 11.76 2.84
C LYS A 330 -18.63 10.61 2.53
N SER A 331 -19.00 10.42 1.28
CA SER A 331 -19.93 9.36 0.87
C SER A 331 -19.30 7.97 0.87
N VAL A 332 -17.98 7.87 0.60
CA VAL A 332 -17.25 6.59 0.52
C VAL A 332 -16.51 6.23 1.80
N TYR A 333 -16.16 7.21 2.66
CA TYR A 333 -15.53 6.98 3.96
C TYR A 333 -16.56 7.13 5.09
N THR A 334 -17.31 6.07 5.36
CA THR A 334 -18.46 6.08 6.30
C THR A 334 -18.10 6.46 7.73
N LYS A 335 -16.82 6.27 8.13
CA LYS A 335 -16.29 6.62 9.45
C LYS A 335 -15.71 8.04 9.55
N LEU A 336 -15.78 8.82 8.48
CA LEU A 336 -15.24 10.18 8.50
C LEU A 336 -15.87 11.10 9.56
N PRO A 337 -17.20 11.08 9.81
CA PRO A 337 -17.79 11.85 10.90
C PRO A 337 -17.25 11.46 12.28
N ASP A 338 -17.11 10.15 12.55
CA ASP A 338 -16.56 9.63 13.81
C ASP A 338 -15.09 10.07 13.97
N PHE A 339 -14.31 10.01 12.89
CA PHE A 339 -12.93 10.45 12.87
C PHE A 339 -12.79 11.95 13.17
N ILE A 340 -13.66 12.80 12.62
CA ILE A 340 -13.69 14.24 12.91
C ILE A 340 -13.93 14.48 14.42
N GLN A 341 -14.83 13.70 15.05
CA GLN A 341 -15.06 13.82 16.50
C GLN A 341 -13.83 13.37 17.30
N LEU A 342 -13.16 12.29 16.87
CA LEU A 342 -11.91 11.85 17.50
C LEU A 342 -10.83 12.93 17.42
N CYS A 343 -10.66 13.57 16.26
CA CYS A 343 -9.72 14.69 16.10
C CYS A 343 -10.05 15.86 17.06
N LYS A 344 -11.31 16.24 17.17
CA LYS A 344 -11.74 17.31 18.10
C LYS A 344 -11.45 16.99 19.56
N LYS A 345 -11.45 15.72 19.96
CA LYS A 345 -11.10 15.27 21.31
C LYS A 345 -9.63 15.55 21.64
N TYR A 346 -8.70 15.29 20.71
CA TYR A 346 -7.25 15.40 20.92
C TYR A 346 -6.66 16.72 20.42
N ASP A 347 -7.34 17.39 19.50
CA ASP A 347 -6.98 18.69 18.93
C ASP A 347 -8.21 19.60 18.78
N PRO A 348 -8.77 20.12 19.87
CA PRO A 348 -9.97 20.97 19.80
C PRO A 348 -9.73 22.30 19.06
N GLN A 349 -8.48 22.76 19.00
CA GLN A 349 -8.12 24.02 18.37
C GLN A 349 -7.61 23.86 16.92
N GLY A 350 -7.43 22.64 16.42
CA GLY A 350 -6.97 22.37 15.07
C GLY A 350 -5.49 22.67 14.82
N LYS A 351 -4.61 22.51 15.84
CA LYS A 351 -3.15 22.70 15.69
C LYS A 351 -2.49 21.77 14.68
N PHE A 352 -3.04 20.56 14.51
CA PHE A 352 -2.53 19.58 13.55
C PHE A 352 -3.17 19.67 12.17
N ARG A 353 -4.06 20.64 11.94
CA ARG A 353 -4.71 20.82 10.65
C ARG A 353 -3.79 21.57 9.69
N ASN A 354 -3.55 20.98 8.54
CA ASN A 354 -2.95 21.63 7.38
C ASN A 354 -4.02 21.86 6.30
N GLU A 355 -3.62 22.42 5.16
CA GLU A 355 -4.52 22.71 4.04
C GLU A 355 -5.20 21.43 3.51
N PHE A 356 -4.45 20.34 3.36
CA PHE A 356 -4.99 19.04 2.91
C PHE A 356 -6.11 18.53 3.83
N LEU A 357 -5.87 18.52 5.13
CA LEU A 357 -6.86 18.07 6.13
C LEU A 357 -8.05 19.01 6.17
N SER A 358 -7.81 20.32 6.15
CA SER A 358 -8.89 21.32 6.14
C SER A 358 -9.79 21.13 4.92
N THR A 359 -9.23 20.93 3.73
CA THR A 359 -9.98 20.77 2.49
C THR A 359 -10.74 19.43 2.46
N ASN A 360 -10.07 18.30 2.73
CA ASN A 360 -10.60 16.98 2.44
C ASN A 360 -11.35 16.34 3.61
N ILE A 361 -11.08 16.75 4.85
CA ILE A 361 -11.61 16.11 6.06
C ILE A 361 -12.57 17.03 6.81
N PHE A 362 -12.21 18.31 7.03
CA PHE A 362 -12.92 19.18 7.95
C PHE A 362 -13.88 20.17 7.31
N ASN A 363 -13.89 20.31 5.97
CA ASN A 363 -14.85 21.14 5.23
C ASN A 363 -16.21 20.46 5.04
#